data_6570762f12d85e4f061ef4717ecac259
#
_entry.id   6570762f12d85e4f061ef4717ecac259
#
_cell.length_a   1.000
_cell.length_b   1.000
_cell.length_c   1.000
_cell.angle_alpha   90.00
_cell.angle_beta   90.00
_cell.angle_gamma   90.00
#
_symmetry.space_group_name_H-M   'P 1'
#
loop_
_entity.id
_entity.type
_entity.pdbx_description
1 polymer ?
#
loop_
_entity_poly.entity_id
_entity_poly.type
_entity_poly.pdbx_seq_one_letter_code
_entity_poly.pdbx_strand_id
1 'polypeptide(L)'
;MIIFASMKRILLLALMLLPVAAWGYRDHRGRDLDSLERSISHWTPEALKAAPREQQDAYCQTCYDIAYGYLQVDSPRTIYYAQRAIKTAGFSGDSKSIYRNSILIGQVFWAKEQLDSARFYYTQASDALAKMEAEWNDPDRHDLEAMQSRLWGTLGNFYAVQDSLELFAHYYAKAGEVFEKWEWWEDCSTLHRNIGEVYTDASDLKKAKPEYELGLKYAKQSGDSLIIAHALYGLGRWYQESGKTAKALEYLTQADEYFGNHPREEAGARADTLAVMKDAYQELYRNARMLGIAAFLVLLLSIGGTLLARRLRLTKQELSATAEVLDETIEELRPTDAHPVSDVHLAKREKQVARLIMDGKTTKEIAYEMGVNEQTVLWYRKRLYAKLNVHSAVQFTSEMIKLGLDRHL
;
A
#
# COMPACT_ATOMS: atom_id res chain seq x y z
N MET A 1 11.34 6.45 11.22
CA MET A 1 10.14 7.13 10.66
C MET A 1 10.44 8.53 10.11
N ILE A 2 11.20 9.37 10.79
CA ILE A 2 11.52 10.75 10.33
C ILE A 2 12.48 10.77 9.11
N ILE A 3 13.45 9.86 9.03
CA ILE A 3 14.41 9.78 7.90
C ILE A 3 13.74 9.31 6.60
N PHE A 4 12.74 8.43 6.67
CA PHE A 4 11.97 7.97 5.51
C PHE A 4 11.03 9.05 4.95
N ALA A 5 10.46 9.90 5.80
CA ALA A 5 9.65 11.04 5.37
C ALA A 5 10.49 12.10 4.66
N SER A 6 11.74 12.33 5.12
CA SER A 6 12.69 13.25 4.49
C SER A 6 13.17 12.75 3.12
N MET A 7 13.46 11.46 2.97
CA MET A 7 13.83 10.87 1.67
C MET A 7 12.66 10.87 0.67
N LYS A 8 11.42 10.61 1.11
CA LYS A 8 10.22 10.73 0.25
C LYS A 8 10.02 12.17 -0.26
N ARG A 9 10.24 13.18 0.57
CA ARG A 9 10.16 14.61 0.17
C ARG A 9 11.23 14.98 -0.85
N ILE A 10 12.45 14.47 -0.72
CA ILE A 10 13.53 14.70 -1.69
C ILE A 10 13.22 14.05 -3.04
N LEU A 11 12.61 12.87 -3.06
CA LEU A 11 12.20 12.18 -4.29
C LEU A 11 11.06 12.92 -5.01
N LEU A 12 10.07 13.43 -4.25
CA LEU A 12 9.02 14.31 -4.78
C LEU A 12 9.61 15.60 -5.39
N LEU A 13 10.60 16.20 -4.74
CA LEU A 13 11.30 17.39 -5.25
C LEU A 13 12.05 17.11 -6.56
N ALA A 14 12.67 15.94 -6.70
CA ALA A 14 13.38 15.55 -7.92
C ALA A 14 12.41 15.24 -9.09
N LEU A 15 11.28 14.58 -8.82
CA LEU A 15 10.26 14.27 -9.81
C LEU A 15 9.46 15.51 -10.27
N MET A 16 9.28 16.50 -9.38
CA MET A 16 8.54 17.74 -9.68
C MET A 16 9.36 18.78 -10.47
N LEU A 17 10.69 18.60 -10.54
CA LEU A 17 11.55 19.47 -11.36
C LEU A 17 11.60 19.02 -12.84
N LEU A 18 11.15 17.79 -13.17
CA LEU A 18 11.13 17.23 -14.52
C LEU A 18 10.14 17.93 -15.51
N PRO A 19 8.94 18.40 -15.09
CA PRO A 19 8.00 19.04 -16.03
C PRO A 19 8.51 20.30 -16.70
N VAL A 20 9.45 21.02 -16.08
CA VAL A 20 10.00 22.25 -16.66
C VAL A 20 10.95 21.94 -17.83
N ALA A 21 11.56 20.78 -17.85
CA ALA A 21 12.49 20.37 -18.92
C ALA A 21 11.75 19.79 -20.17
N ALA A 22 10.55 19.27 -20.02
CA ALA A 22 9.77 18.69 -21.13
C ALA A 22 9.12 19.72 -22.06
N TRP A 23 9.06 21.00 -21.67
CA TRP A 23 8.30 22.05 -22.32
C TRP A 23 9.11 22.90 -23.29
N GLY A 24 9.52 22.37 -24.39
CA GLY A 24 9.96 23.17 -25.54
C GLY A 24 11.27 23.99 -25.41
N TYR A 25 11.93 23.93 -24.27
CA TYR A 25 13.20 24.63 -24.05
C TYR A 25 14.42 23.74 -24.31
N ARG A 26 14.34 22.85 -25.27
CA ARG A 26 15.48 22.02 -25.72
C ARG A 26 16.65 22.86 -26.30
N ASP A 27 16.40 24.11 -26.66
CA ASP A 27 17.41 24.97 -27.32
C ASP A 27 18.52 25.45 -26.36
N HIS A 28 18.38 25.34 -25.05
CA HIS A 28 19.37 25.82 -24.10
C HIS A 28 20.42 24.76 -23.68
N ARG A 29 20.21 23.50 -24.00
CA ARG A 29 21.13 22.38 -23.64
C ARG A 29 22.40 22.33 -24.47
N GLY A 30 22.90 23.36 -25.00
CA GLY A 30 24.15 23.38 -25.79
C GLY A 30 24.79 24.74 -25.89
N ARG A 31 24.17 25.79 -25.35
CA ARG A 31 24.78 27.11 -25.36
C ARG A 31 25.89 27.19 -24.31
N ASP A 32 27.05 27.71 -24.71
CA ASP A 32 28.15 28.05 -23.83
C ASP A 32 27.72 29.19 -22.88
N LEU A 33 27.41 28.83 -21.62
CA LEU A 33 26.97 29.78 -20.60
C LEU A 33 28.02 30.87 -20.33
N ASP A 34 29.31 30.54 -20.41
CA ASP A 34 30.40 31.51 -20.26
C ASP A 34 30.39 32.53 -21.38
N SER A 35 29.98 32.14 -22.59
CA SER A 35 29.82 33.09 -23.72
C SER A 35 28.63 34.01 -23.49
N LEU A 36 27.50 33.50 -22.97
CA LEU A 36 26.35 34.34 -22.63
C LEU A 36 26.69 35.30 -21.49
N GLU A 37 27.39 34.88 -20.46
CA GLU A 37 27.86 35.74 -19.37
C GLU A 37 28.77 36.86 -19.89
N ARG A 38 29.72 36.53 -20.76
CA ARG A 38 30.61 37.54 -21.40
C ARG A 38 29.82 38.54 -22.21
N SER A 39 28.77 38.11 -22.94
CA SER A 39 27.97 39.01 -23.81
C SER A 39 27.24 40.11 -23.02
N ILE A 40 26.91 39.86 -21.74
CA ILE A 40 26.19 40.83 -20.88
C ILE A 40 27.07 41.47 -19.81
N SER A 41 28.35 41.11 -19.72
CA SER A 41 29.26 41.57 -18.65
C SER A 41 29.51 43.07 -18.66
N HIS A 42 29.41 43.73 -19.83
CA HIS A 42 29.63 45.14 -20.00
C HIS A 42 28.46 46.05 -19.50
N TRP A 43 27.29 45.44 -19.25
CA TRP A 43 26.12 46.19 -18.82
C TRP A 43 26.17 46.57 -17.33
N THR A 44 26.15 47.90 -17.04
CA THR A 44 25.91 48.39 -15.69
C THR A 44 24.43 48.68 -15.44
N PRO A 45 23.95 48.73 -14.19
CA PRO A 45 22.54 49.06 -13.88
C PRO A 45 22.11 50.42 -14.47
N GLU A 46 23.00 51.40 -14.45
CA GLU A 46 22.77 52.74 -14.98
C GLU A 46 22.63 52.72 -16.50
N ALA A 47 23.53 52.01 -17.19
CA ALA A 47 23.47 51.84 -18.64
C ALA A 47 22.20 51.11 -19.05
N LEU A 48 21.82 50.08 -18.34
CA LEU A 48 20.57 49.34 -18.61
C LEU A 48 19.33 50.22 -18.42
N LYS A 49 19.29 51.03 -17.35
CA LYS A 49 18.15 51.93 -17.11
C LYS A 49 17.99 52.96 -18.21
N ALA A 50 19.09 53.43 -18.82
CA ALA A 50 19.11 54.40 -19.91
C ALA A 50 18.96 53.76 -21.28
N ALA A 51 19.08 52.43 -21.40
CA ALA A 51 19.04 51.71 -22.67
C ALA A 51 17.63 51.69 -23.27
N PRO A 52 17.51 51.61 -24.62
CA PRO A 52 16.25 51.37 -25.28
C PRO A 52 15.60 50.06 -24.75
N ARG A 53 14.26 50.01 -24.77
CA ARG A 53 13.48 48.85 -24.30
C ARG A 53 13.91 47.54 -24.96
N GLU A 54 14.15 47.56 -26.25
CA GLU A 54 14.61 46.36 -27.01
C GLU A 54 15.92 45.79 -26.43
N GLN A 55 16.86 46.63 -26.02
CA GLN A 55 18.11 46.19 -25.38
C GLN A 55 17.89 45.68 -23.98
N GLN A 56 16.98 46.31 -23.20
CA GLN A 56 16.59 45.86 -21.88
C GLN A 56 15.94 44.46 -21.96
N ASP A 57 15.04 44.25 -22.94
CA ASP A 57 14.33 42.98 -23.13
C ASP A 57 15.31 41.89 -23.57
N ALA A 58 16.24 42.19 -24.49
CA ALA A 58 17.33 41.30 -24.90
C ALA A 58 18.24 40.89 -23.73
N TYR A 59 18.58 41.86 -22.87
CA TYR A 59 19.34 41.61 -21.67
C TYR A 59 18.57 40.70 -20.69
N CYS A 60 17.29 40.96 -20.45
CA CYS A 60 16.41 40.10 -19.60
C CYS A 60 16.34 38.70 -20.15
N GLN A 61 16.22 38.51 -21.47
CA GLN A 61 16.21 37.22 -22.11
C GLN A 61 17.53 36.47 -21.89
N THR A 62 18.68 37.15 -22.10
CA THR A 62 20.00 36.52 -21.89
C THR A 62 20.20 36.12 -20.41
N CYS A 63 19.83 37.01 -19.46
CA CYS A 63 19.88 36.68 -18.05
C CYS A 63 18.98 35.46 -17.69
N TYR A 64 17.79 35.34 -18.28
CA TYR A 64 16.92 34.21 -18.12
C TYR A 64 17.56 32.92 -18.63
N ASP A 65 18.16 32.97 -19.85
CA ASP A 65 18.83 31.82 -20.45
C ASP A 65 19.99 31.30 -19.58
N ILE A 66 20.79 32.22 -19.02
CA ILE A 66 21.87 31.91 -18.08
C ILE A 66 21.30 31.32 -16.79
N ALA A 67 20.31 31.97 -16.19
CA ALA A 67 19.68 31.52 -14.95
C ALA A 67 19.07 30.12 -15.09
N TYR A 68 18.40 29.86 -16.19
CA TYR A 68 17.83 28.55 -16.53
C TYR A 68 18.92 27.49 -16.71
N GLY A 69 20.00 27.82 -17.42
CA GLY A 69 21.13 26.91 -17.61
C GLY A 69 21.80 26.48 -16.30
N TYR A 70 21.82 27.36 -15.29
CA TYR A 70 22.36 27.05 -13.97
C TYR A 70 21.35 26.45 -12.98
N LEU A 71 20.07 26.32 -13.31
CA LEU A 71 18.99 26.00 -12.38
C LEU A 71 19.25 24.74 -11.54
N GLN A 72 19.85 23.71 -12.14
CA GLN A 72 20.14 22.43 -11.45
C GLN A 72 21.62 22.29 -11.03
N VAL A 73 22.47 23.20 -11.45
CA VAL A 73 23.94 23.09 -11.31
C VAL A 73 24.48 24.09 -10.30
N ASP A 74 24.03 25.35 -10.37
CA ASP A 74 24.53 26.45 -9.53
C ASP A 74 23.40 27.39 -9.11
N SER A 75 22.75 27.03 -7.99
CA SER A 75 21.64 27.83 -7.45
C SER A 75 22.00 29.32 -7.17
N PRO A 76 23.17 29.66 -6.63
CA PRO A 76 23.60 31.08 -6.48
C PRO A 76 23.61 31.84 -7.80
N ARG A 77 24.16 31.27 -8.87
CA ARG A 77 24.17 31.90 -10.19
C ARG A 77 22.77 32.00 -10.79
N THR A 78 21.93 30.98 -10.63
CA THR A 78 20.51 31.04 -11.02
C THR A 78 19.82 32.24 -10.39
N ILE A 79 19.92 32.40 -9.06
CA ILE A 79 19.28 33.49 -8.34
C ILE A 79 19.87 34.86 -8.81
N TYR A 80 21.19 34.94 -8.95
CA TYR A 80 21.88 36.18 -9.34
C TYR A 80 21.38 36.69 -10.69
N TYR A 81 21.40 35.85 -11.72
CA TYR A 81 20.97 36.27 -13.07
C TYR A 81 19.47 36.50 -13.17
N ALA A 82 18.66 35.68 -12.52
CA ALA A 82 17.21 35.88 -12.49
C ALA A 82 16.81 37.20 -11.79
N GLN A 83 17.48 37.57 -10.68
CA GLN A 83 17.25 38.84 -10.01
C GLN A 83 17.66 40.05 -10.88
N ARG A 84 18.76 39.93 -11.64
CA ARG A 84 19.17 40.96 -12.60
C ARG A 84 18.13 41.15 -13.70
N ALA A 85 17.57 40.06 -14.21
CA ALA A 85 16.47 40.09 -15.18
C ALA A 85 15.23 40.79 -14.60
N ILE A 86 14.80 40.42 -13.38
CA ILE A 86 13.63 41.03 -12.72
C ILE A 86 13.84 42.51 -12.50
N LYS A 87 15.04 42.94 -12.02
CA LYS A 87 15.35 44.35 -11.83
C LYS A 87 15.29 45.14 -13.13
N THR A 88 15.86 44.62 -14.21
CA THR A 88 15.87 45.28 -15.53
C THR A 88 14.46 45.32 -16.12
N ALA A 89 13.71 44.22 -16.03
CA ALA A 89 12.32 44.14 -16.46
C ALA A 89 11.41 45.15 -15.74
N GLY A 90 11.75 45.49 -14.50
CA GLY A 90 11.08 46.59 -13.76
C GLY A 90 11.25 47.96 -14.42
N PHE A 91 12.34 48.21 -15.18
CA PHE A 91 12.53 49.46 -15.93
C PHE A 91 11.75 49.47 -17.24
N SER A 92 11.73 48.35 -17.98
CA SER A 92 11.03 48.23 -19.26
C SER A 92 9.52 47.95 -19.12
N GLY A 93 9.08 47.55 -17.93
CA GLY A 93 7.71 47.08 -17.69
C GLY A 93 7.45 45.69 -18.25
N ASP A 94 8.48 44.86 -18.51
CA ASP A 94 8.38 43.50 -19.05
C ASP A 94 7.88 42.51 -17.98
N SER A 95 6.56 42.43 -17.83
CA SER A 95 5.91 41.53 -16.88
C SER A 95 6.21 40.06 -17.19
N LYS A 96 6.45 39.69 -18.46
CA LYS A 96 6.80 38.32 -18.87
C LYS A 96 8.16 37.87 -18.30
N SER A 97 9.15 38.77 -18.34
CA SER A 97 10.46 38.49 -17.74
C SER A 97 10.39 38.41 -16.23
N ILE A 98 9.59 39.28 -15.58
CA ILE A 98 9.37 39.20 -14.11
C ILE A 98 8.76 37.84 -13.78
N TYR A 99 7.66 37.44 -14.44
CA TYR A 99 6.97 36.19 -14.25
C TYR A 99 7.93 34.99 -14.30
N ARG A 100 8.61 34.77 -15.43
CA ARG A 100 9.42 33.57 -15.64
C ARG A 100 10.65 33.47 -14.72
N ASN A 101 11.32 34.62 -14.43
CA ASN A 101 12.48 34.64 -13.54
C ASN A 101 12.06 34.45 -12.07
N SER A 102 10.91 34.96 -11.66
CA SER A 102 10.36 34.72 -10.33
C SER A 102 10.03 33.23 -10.12
N ILE A 103 9.50 32.55 -11.14
CA ILE A 103 9.31 31.09 -11.06
C ILE A 103 10.64 30.36 -10.84
N LEU A 104 11.71 30.69 -11.58
CA LEU A 104 13.02 30.06 -11.41
C LEU A 104 13.57 30.23 -9.99
N ILE A 105 13.50 31.45 -9.44
CA ILE A 105 13.98 31.71 -8.09
C ILE A 105 13.10 30.97 -7.07
N GLY A 106 11.78 30.98 -7.25
CA GLY A 106 10.84 30.25 -6.41
C GLY A 106 11.16 28.75 -6.36
N GLN A 107 11.47 28.13 -7.51
CA GLN A 107 11.88 26.73 -7.61
C GLN A 107 13.19 26.45 -6.87
N VAL A 108 14.20 27.35 -6.97
CA VAL A 108 15.46 27.21 -6.22
C VAL A 108 15.22 27.25 -4.72
N PHE A 109 14.41 28.17 -4.21
CA PHE A 109 14.11 28.26 -2.79
C PHE A 109 13.24 27.09 -2.31
N TRP A 110 12.31 26.63 -3.14
CA TRP A 110 11.51 25.45 -2.85
C TRP A 110 12.39 24.20 -2.74
N ALA A 111 13.31 23.98 -3.69
CA ALA A 111 14.27 22.87 -3.64
C ALA A 111 15.16 22.88 -2.39
N LYS A 112 15.39 24.08 -1.80
CA LYS A 112 16.12 24.28 -0.54
C LYS A 112 15.23 24.27 0.70
N GLU A 113 13.95 23.89 0.58
CA GLU A 113 12.96 23.88 1.65
C GLU A 113 12.72 25.26 2.30
N GLN A 114 13.12 26.34 1.62
CA GLN A 114 12.90 27.72 2.08
C GLN A 114 11.53 28.22 1.60
N LEU A 115 10.47 27.66 2.19
CA LEU A 115 9.09 27.79 1.71
C LEU A 115 8.58 29.24 1.68
N ASP A 116 8.97 30.08 2.64
CA ASP A 116 8.54 31.48 2.68
C ASP A 116 9.16 32.29 1.53
N SER A 117 10.44 32.05 1.21
CA SER A 117 11.11 32.66 0.07
C SER A 117 10.51 32.16 -1.25
N ALA A 118 10.23 30.87 -1.38
CA ALA A 118 9.56 30.32 -2.55
C ALA A 118 8.18 30.95 -2.75
N ARG A 119 7.40 31.07 -1.69
CA ARG A 119 6.07 31.72 -1.71
C ARG A 119 6.15 33.15 -2.18
N PHE A 120 7.10 33.91 -1.67
CA PHE A 120 7.31 35.30 -2.08
C PHE A 120 7.49 35.41 -3.60
N TYR A 121 8.38 34.60 -4.17
CA TYR A 121 8.66 34.68 -5.60
C TYR A 121 7.50 34.11 -6.45
N TYR A 122 6.77 33.09 -5.98
CA TYR A 122 5.56 32.62 -6.67
C TYR A 122 4.43 33.67 -6.63
N THR A 123 4.30 34.42 -5.55
CA THR A 123 3.38 35.57 -5.48
C THR A 123 3.80 36.65 -6.49
N GLN A 124 5.09 36.99 -6.55
CA GLN A 124 5.60 37.96 -7.54
C GLN A 124 5.32 37.45 -9.00
N ALA A 125 5.45 36.17 -9.26
CA ALA A 125 5.09 35.60 -10.56
C ALA A 125 3.58 35.74 -10.84
N SER A 126 2.73 35.49 -9.83
CA SER A 126 1.28 35.64 -9.95
C SER A 126 0.87 37.09 -10.25
N ASP A 127 1.48 38.05 -9.55
CA ASP A 127 1.21 39.46 -9.77
C ASP A 127 1.64 39.93 -11.16
N ALA A 128 2.80 39.46 -11.62
CA ALA A 128 3.28 39.75 -12.98
C ALA A 128 2.36 39.17 -14.05
N LEU A 129 1.87 37.97 -13.83
CA LEU A 129 0.94 37.31 -14.75
C LEU A 129 -0.43 38.00 -14.77
N ALA A 130 -0.95 38.41 -13.62
CA ALA A 130 -2.21 39.18 -13.52
C ALA A 130 -2.11 40.53 -14.27
N LYS A 131 -0.94 41.21 -14.18
CA LYS A 131 -0.67 42.41 -14.96
C LYS A 131 -0.66 42.12 -16.47
N MET A 132 0.02 41.07 -16.89
CA MET A 132 0.00 40.64 -18.31
C MET A 132 -1.41 40.36 -18.80
N GLU A 133 -2.24 39.69 -18.00
CA GLU A 133 -3.63 39.37 -18.36
C GLU A 133 -4.46 40.63 -18.52
N ALA A 134 -4.30 41.62 -17.64
CA ALA A 134 -5.01 42.91 -17.71
C ALA A 134 -4.62 43.72 -18.96
N GLU A 135 -3.39 43.59 -19.43
CA GLU A 135 -2.85 44.25 -20.61
C GLU A 135 -2.97 43.47 -21.90
N TRP A 136 -3.51 42.20 -21.83
CA TRP A 136 -3.58 41.28 -22.97
C TRP A 136 -4.67 41.69 -23.97
N ASN A 137 -4.23 42.09 -25.16
CA ASN A 137 -5.11 42.56 -26.23
C ASN A 137 -5.26 41.57 -27.39
N ASP A 138 -4.48 40.46 -27.39
CA ASP A 138 -4.59 39.45 -28.41
C ASP A 138 -5.81 38.56 -28.16
N PRO A 139 -6.73 38.40 -29.16
CA PRO A 139 -7.83 37.47 -29.06
C PRO A 139 -7.37 36.01 -28.91
N ASP A 140 -6.18 35.66 -29.40
CA ASP A 140 -5.54 34.39 -29.10
C ASP A 140 -4.91 34.43 -27.71
N ARG A 141 -5.48 33.65 -26.83
CA ARG A 141 -5.05 33.52 -25.43
C ARG A 141 -4.13 32.34 -25.18
N HIS A 142 -3.71 31.61 -26.22
CA HIS A 142 -2.93 30.38 -26.08
C HIS A 142 -1.68 30.55 -25.21
N ASP A 143 -0.85 31.56 -25.50
CA ASP A 143 0.39 31.81 -24.75
C ASP A 143 0.12 32.25 -23.32
N LEU A 144 -0.90 33.08 -23.09
CA LEU A 144 -1.29 33.54 -21.76
C LEU A 144 -1.78 32.37 -20.92
N GLU A 145 -2.70 31.56 -21.45
CA GLU A 145 -3.26 30.39 -20.76
C GLU A 145 -2.18 29.32 -20.52
N ALA A 146 -1.19 29.19 -21.40
CA ALA A 146 -0.01 28.36 -21.18
C ALA A 146 0.82 28.82 -19.96
N MET A 147 1.01 30.12 -19.82
CA MET A 147 1.69 30.66 -18.63
C MET A 147 0.87 30.50 -17.37
N GLN A 148 -0.45 30.71 -17.45
CA GLN A 148 -1.37 30.53 -16.32
C GLN A 148 -1.37 29.09 -15.83
N SER A 149 -1.55 28.12 -16.71
CA SER A 149 -1.60 26.71 -16.35
C SER A 149 -0.28 26.20 -15.75
N ARG A 150 0.86 26.65 -16.27
CA ARG A 150 2.19 26.36 -15.68
C ARG A 150 2.34 26.89 -14.26
N LEU A 151 1.91 28.13 -14.02
CA LEU A 151 1.94 28.71 -12.69
C LEU A 151 1.04 27.93 -11.73
N TRP A 152 -0.18 27.57 -12.17
CA TRP A 152 -1.11 26.79 -11.34
C TRP A 152 -0.56 25.39 -11.04
N GLY A 153 0.05 24.70 -12.01
CA GLY A 153 0.73 23.44 -11.76
C GLY A 153 1.87 23.58 -10.74
N THR A 154 2.68 24.66 -10.87
CA THR A 154 3.76 24.96 -9.91
C THR A 154 3.22 25.24 -8.50
N LEU A 155 2.16 26.03 -8.38
CA LEU A 155 1.51 26.34 -7.10
C LEU A 155 0.84 25.10 -6.51
N GLY A 156 0.20 24.28 -7.32
CA GLY A 156 -0.35 23.01 -6.88
C GLY A 156 0.71 22.13 -6.24
N ASN A 157 1.83 21.89 -6.92
CA ASN A 157 2.96 21.14 -6.37
C ASN A 157 3.51 21.74 -5.07
N PHE A 158 3.63 23.07 -5.04
CA PHE A 158 4.10 23.80 -3.85
C PHE A 158 3.19 23.58 -2.63
N TYR A 159 1.87 23.57 -2.83
CA TYR A 159 0.90 23.33 -1.76
C TYR A 159 0.75 21.86 -1.38
N ALA A 160 0.97 20.93 -2.32
CA ALA A 160 0.98 19.50 -2.03
C ALA A 160 2.05 19.13 -0.99
N VAL A 161 3.26 19.72 -1.10
CA VAL A 161 4.35 19.50 -0.14
C VAL A 161 4.05 20.07 1.25
N GLN A 162 3.14 21.05 1.35
CA GLN A 162 2.70 21.64 2.60
C GLN A 162 1.45 20.98 3.20
N ASP A 163 1.09 19.78 2.72
CA ASP A 163 -0.10 19.05 3.13
C ASP A 163 -1.42 19.83 2.93
N SER A 164 -1.40 20.87 2.07
CA SER A 164 -2.56 21.72 1.76
C SER A 164 -3.33 21.13 0.56
N LEU A 165 -3.96 19.97 0.76
CA LEU A 165 -4.64 19.23 -0.30
C LEU A 165 -5.77 20.02 -1.00
N GLU A 166 -6.41 20.93 -0.30
CA GLU A 166 -7.47 21.79 -0.88
C GLU A 166 -6.89 22.78 -1.91
N LEU A 167 -5.79 23.46 -1.55
CA LEU A 167 -5.12 24.39 -2.48
C LEU A 167 -4.45 23.64 -3.64
N PHE A 168 -3.85 22.49 -3.36
CA PHE A 168 -3.35 21.59 -4.40
C PHE A 168 -4.42 21.27 -5.41
N ALA A 169 -5.57 20.73 -4.96
CA ALA A 169 -6.68 20.36 -5.84
C ALA A 169 -7.23 21.55 -6.62
N HIS A 170 -7.36 22.73 -5.99
CA HIS A 170 -7.84 23.95 -6.62
C HIS A 170 -6.95 24.37 -7.80
N TYR A 171 -5.63 24.44 -7.58
CA TYR A 171 -4.72 24.88 -8.63
C TYR A 171 -4.58 23.83 -9.75
N TYR A 172 -4.60 22.55 -9.42
CA TYR A 172 -4.54 21.49 -10.40
C TYR A 172 -5.81 21.43 -11.27
N ALA A 173 -6.99 21.65 -10.69
CA ALA A 173 -8.24 21.73 -11.46
C ALA A 173 -8.16 22.87 -12.51
N LYS A 174 -7.68 24.05 -12.10
CA LYS A 174 -7.49 25.17 -13.03
C LYS A 174 -6.52 24.87 -14.16
N ALA A 175 -5.40 24.21 -13.84
CA ALA A 175 -4.42 23.83 -14.86
C ALA A 175 -5.02 22.79 -15.82
N GLY A 176 -5.75 21.79 -15.29
CA GLY A 176 -6.38 20.74 -16.07
C GLY A 176 -7.41 21.26 -17.08
N GLU A 177 -8.24 22.22 -16.66
CA GLU A 177 -9.22 22.88 -17.58
C GLU A 177 -8.54 23.47 -18.82
N VAL A 178 -7.39 24.10 -18.65
CA VAL A 178 -6.61 24.67 -19.76
C VAL A 178 -5.97 23.58 -20.61
N PHE A 179 -5.37 22.58 -19.96
CA PHE A 179 -4.73 21.48 -20.69
C PHE A 179 -5.72 20.71 -21.54
N GLU A 180 -6.91 20.41 -21.04
CA GLU A 180 -7.98 19.76 -21.81
C GLU A 180 -8.52 20.65 -22.94
N LYS A 181 -8.70 21.94 -22.69
CA LYS A 181 -9.17 22.91 -23.69
C LYS A 181 -8.28 22.96 -24.91
N TRP A 182 -6.94 22.88 -24.71
CA TRP A 182 -5.94 22.98 -25.76
C TRP A 182 -5.41 21.63 -26.23
N GLU A 183 -6.00 20.51 -25.75
CA GLU A 183 -5.58 19.14 -26.07
C GLU A 183 -4.10 18.87 -25.75
N TRP A 184 -3.57 19.47 -24.69
CA TRP A 184 -2.19 19.23 -24.25
C TRP A 184 -2.11 17.94 -23.44
N TRP A 185 -2.18 16.83 -24.17
CA TRP A 185 -2.31 15.49 -23.59
C TRP A 185 -1.12 15.07 -22.73
N GLU A 186 0.09 15.53 -23.06
CA GLU A 186 1.28 15.30 -22.24
C GLU A 186 1.15 15.93 -20.85
N ASP A 187 0.61 17.14 -20.81
CA ASP A 187 0.38 17.88 -19.59
C ASP A 187 -0.76 17.31 -18.78
N CYS A 188 -1.85 16.92 -19.42
CA CYS A 188 -2.93 16.18 -18.79
C CYS A 188 -2.40 14.90 -18.15
N SER A 189 -1.56 14.14 -18.86
CA SER A 189 -0.95 12.92 -18.31
C SER A 189 -0.10 13.21 -17.07
N THR A 190 0.78 14.20 -17.17
CA THR A 190 1.66 14.61 -16.06
C THR A 190 0.87 15.09 -14.85
N LEU A 191 -0.17 15.89 -15.09
CA LEU A 191 -1.06 16.39 -14.05
C LEU A 191 -1.73 15.24 -13.28
N HIS A 192 -2.36 14.31 -13.98
CA HIS A 192 -3.05 13.19 -13.35
C HIS A 192 -2.10 12.22 -12.65
N ARG A 193 -0.90 11.98 -13.19
CA ARG A 193 0.14 11.23 -12.51
C ARG A 193 0.53 11.89 -11.19
N ASN A 194 0.76 13.21 -11.17
CA ASN A 194 1.12 13.94 -9.95
C ASN A 194 -0.01 13.91 -8.92
N ILE A 195 -1.27 14.02 -9.34
CA ILE A 195 -2.44 13.84 -8.44
C ILE A 195 -2.43 12.43 -7.82
N GLY A 196 -2.19 11.43 -8.65
CA GLY A 196 -2.06 10.04 -8.19
C GLY A 196 -0.94 9.86 -7.16
N GLU A 197 0.22 10.51 -7.36
CA GLU A 197 1.35 10.48 -6.43
C GLU A 197 0.98 11.13 -5.09
N VAL A 198 0.34 12.29 -5.09
CA VAL A 198 -0.12 12.98 -3.87
C VAL A 198 -1.10 12.11 -3.07
N TYR A 199 -2.07 11.48 -3.74
CA TYR A 199 -2.99 10.56 -3.06
C TYR A 199 -2.28 9.29 -2.56
N THR A 200 -1.28 8.78 -3.28
CA THR A 200 -0.48 7.63 -2.83
C THR A 200 0.31 7.97 -1.57
N ASP A 201 0.95 9.13 -1.53
CA ASP A 201 1.70 9.60 -0.36
C ASP A 201 0.79 9.85 0.85
N ALA A 202 -0.44 10.30 0.61
CA ALA A 202 -1.49 10.40 1.62
C ALA A 202 -2.09 9.02 2.02
N SER A 203 -1.60 7.92 1.43
CA SER A 203 -2.11 6.55 1.63
C SER A 203 -3.57 6.35 1.18
N ASP A 204 -4.13 7.26 0.36
CA ASP A 204 -5.46 7.12 -0.26
C ASP A 204 -5.34 6.44 -1.63
N LEU A 205 -4.97 5.15 -1.59
CA LEU A 205 -4.80 4.34 -2.80
C LEU A 205 -6.08 4.20 -3.65
N LYS A 206 -7.26 4.44 -3.05
CA LYS A 206 -8.53 4.39 -3.78
C LYS A 206 -8.70 5.58 -4.71
N LYS A 207 -8.31 6.77 -4.26
CA LYS A 207 -8.34 7.99 -5.08
C LYS A 207 -7.15 8.05 -6.04
N ALA A 208 -6.00 7.53 -5.65
CA ALA A 208 -4.80 7.52 -6.49
C ALA A 208 -4.99 6.72 -7.79
N LYS A 209 -5.66 5.55 -7.72
CA LYS A 209 -5.78 4.65 -8.87
C LYS A 209 -6.42 5.28 -10.10
N PRO A 210 -7.63 5.88 -10.01
CA PRO A 210 -8.28 6.47 -11.19
C PRO A 210 -7.44 7.60 -11.80
N GLU A 211 -6.69 8.32 -10.99
CA GLU A 211 -5.81 9.37 -11.47
C GLU A 211 -4.65 8.80 -12.32
N TYR A 212 -3.98 7.77 -11.85
CA TYR A 212 -2.94 7.10 -12.65
C TYR A 212 -3.49 6.45 -13.93
N GLU A 213 -4.70 5.86 -13.88
CA GLU A 213 -5.34 5.29 -15.07
C GLU A 213 -5.69 6.38 -16.10
N LEU A 214 -6.16 7.53 -15.62
CA LEU A 214 -6.44 8.69 -16.46
C LEU A 214 -5.14 9.29 -17.05
N GLY A 215 -4.09 9.38 -16.23
CA GLY A 215 -2.76 9.77 -16.68
C GLY A 215 -2.24 8.89 -17.82
N LEU A 216 -2.37 7.56 -17.70
CA LEU A 216 -1.99 6.64 -18.76
C LEU A 216 -2.86 6.79 -20.02
N LYS A 217 -4.16 7.08 -19.86
CA LYS A 217 -5.05 7.34 -20.98
C LYS A 217 -4.58 8.56 -21.77
N TYR A 218 -4.29 9.67 -21.11
CA TYR A 218 -3.79 10.89 -21.78
C TYR A 218 -2.38 10.68 -22.36
N ALA A 219 -1.50 9.95 -21.68
CA ALA A 219 -0.20 9.57 -22.22
C ALA A 219 -0.32 8.85 -23.56
N LYS A 220 -1.27 7.92 -23.68
CA LYS A 220 -1.54 7.22 -24.95
C LYS A 220 -2.12 8.14 -26.03
N GLN A 221 -2.91 9.13 -25.66
CA GLN A 221 -3.44 10.14 -26.58
C GLN A 221 -2.34 11.05 -27.12
N SER A 222 -1.34 11.41 -26.31
CA SER A 222 -0.19 12.21 -26.76
C SER A 222 0.67 11.48 -27.79
N GLY A 223 0.72 10.14 -27.72
CA GLY A 223 1.59 9.31 -28.55
C GLY A 223 3.08 9.43 -28.18
N ASP A 224 3.43 10.21 -27.15
CA ASP A 224 4.81 10.35 -26.68
C ASP A 224 5.21 9.14 -25.82
N SER A 225 6.21 8.41 -26.29
CA SER A 225 6.68 7.18 -25.64
C SER A 225 7.27 7.44 -24.24
N LEU A 226 7.91 8.60 -24.02
CA LEU A 226 8.47 9.00 -22.73
C LEU A 226 7.35 9.24 -21.71
N ILE A 227 6.32 9.97 -22.12
CA ILE A 227 5.15 10.25 -21.28
C ILE A 227 4.41 8.95 -20.93
N ILE A 228 4.29 8.03 -21.91
CA ILE A 228 3.71 6.69 -21.68
C ILE A 228 4.55 5.92 -20.65
N ALA A 229 5.88 5.92 -20.76
CA ALA A 229 6.76 5.23 -19.82
C ALA A 229 6.62 5.78 -18.41
N HIS A 230 6.56 7.10 -18.23
CA HIS A 230 6.35 7.72 -16.93
C HIS A 230 4.96 7.41 -16.35
N ALA A 231 3.92 7.33 -17.17
CA ALA A 231 2.59 6.95 -16.72
C ALA A 231 2.53 5.46 -16.30
N LEU A 232 3.20 4.58 -17.03
CA LEU A 232 3.36 3.16 -16.68
C LEU A 232 4.14 2.98 -15.38
N TYR A 233 5.21 3.74 -15.17
CA TYR A 233 5.96 3.76 -13.92
C TYR A 233 5.08 4.16 -12.73
N GLY A 234 4.27 5.23 -12.87
CA GLY A 234 3.33 5.65 -11.83
C GLY A 234 2.33 4.56 -11.44
N LEU A 235 1.73 3.89 -12.42
CA LEU A 235 0.85 2.73 -12.18
C LEU A 235 1.59 1.56 -11.54
N GLY A 236 2.81 1.28 -11.97
CA GLY A 236 3.65 0.24 -11.39
C GLY A 236 3.91 0.48 -9.91
N ARG A 237 4.27 1.70 -9.53
CA ARG A 237 4.41 2.13 -8.13
C ARG A 237 3.10 1.96 -7.34
N TRP A 238 1.97 2.41 -7.90
CA TRP A 238 0.67 2.24 -7.24
C TRP A 238 0.34 0.76 -6.99
N TYR A 239 0.59 -0.13 -7.96
CA TYR A 239 0.38 -1.56 -7.78
C TYR A 239 1.31 -2.16 -6.73
N GLN A 240 2.55 -1.68 -6.62
CA GLN A 240 3.50 -2.09 -5.57
C GLN A 240 2.98 -1.69 -4.19
N GLU A 241 2.60 -0.42 -4.00
CA GLU A 241 2.04 0.08 -2.72
C GLU A 241 0.72 -0.61 -2.34
N SER A 242 -0.06 -1.05 -3.34
CA SER A 242 -1.30 -1.81 -3.12
C SER A 242 -1.08 -3.31 -2.84
N GLY A 243 0.18 -3.79 -2.78
CA GLY A 243 0.54 -5.20 -2.55
C GLY A 243 0.27 -6.13 -3.74
N LYS A 244 0.01 -5.60 -4.92
CA LYS A 244 -0.24 -6.37 -6.14
C LYS A 244 1.04 -6.52 -6.97
N THR A 245 2.05 -7.10 -6.37
CA THR A 245 3.43 -7.16 -6.84
C THR A 245 3.59 -7.69 -8.27
N ALA A 246 2.81 -8.71 -8.67
CA ALA A 246 2.88 -9.24 -10.03
C ALA A 246 2.45 -8.22 -11.10
N LYS A 247 1.39 -7.44 -10.82
CA LYS A 247 0.96 -6.35 -11.71
C LYS A 247 1.92 -5.17 -11.68
N ALA A 248 2.51 -4.88 -10.52
CA ALA A 248 3.54 -3.86 -10.43
C ALA A 248 4.70 -4.17 -11.39
N LEU A 249 5.21 -5.41 -11.37
CA LEU A 249 6.29 -5.84 -12.25
C LEU A 249 5.91 -5.76 -13.74
N GLU A 250 4.66 -6.07 -14.11
CA GLU A 250 4.18 -5.95 -15.48
C GLU A 250 4.30 -4.51 -16.01
N TYR A 251 3.83 -3.52 -15.25
CA TYR A 251 3.89 -2.11 -15.64
C TYR A 251 5.32 -1.55 -15.60
N LEU A 252 6.09 -1.90 -14.56
CA LEU A 252 7.47 -1.43 -14.40
C LEU A 252 8.40 -1.99 -15.48
N THR A 253 8.19 -3.24 -15.92
CA THR A 253 8.96 -3.83 -17.03
C THR A 253 8.73 -3.07 -18.32
N GLN A 254 7.49 -2.69 -18.63
CA GLN A 254 7.19 -1.88 -19.81
C GLN A 254 7.83 -0.50 -19.74
N ALA A 255 7.87 0.13 -18.56
CA ALA A 255 8.56 1.40 -18.36
C ALA A 255 10.09 1.26 -18.51
N ASP A 256 10.70 0.22 -17.92
CA ASP A 256 12.15 -0.03 -18.02
C ASP A 256 12.60 -0.32 -19.44
N GLU A 257 11.78 -1.01 -20.25
CA GLU A 257 12.06 -1.24 -21.67
C GLU A 257 12.28 0.07 -22.43
N TYR A 258 11.42 1.07 -22.19
CA TYR A 258 11.58 2.39 -22.78
C TYR A 258 12.82 3.11 -22.25
N PHE A 259 12.96 3.22 -20.90
CA PHE A 259 14.09 3.92 -20.29
C PHE A 259 15.43 3.25 -20.61
N GLY A 260 15.46 1.92 -20.78
CA GLY A 260 16.64 1.17 -21.18
C GLY A 260 17.14 1.52 -22.57
N ASN A 261 16.25 1.90 -23.49
CA ASN A 261 16.59 2.34 -24.82
C ASN A 261 17.09 3.80 -24.87
N HIS A 262 16.91 4.58 -23.78
CA HIS A 262 17.32 5.99 -23.66
C HIS A 262 18.24 6.21 -22.44
N PRO A 263 19.35 5.46 -22.30
CA PRO A 263 20.09 5.37 -21.02
C PRO A 263 20.83 6.64 -20.64
N ARG A 264 21.07 7.58 -21.55
CA ARG A 264 21.75 8.85 -21.23
C ARG A 264 20.78 9.93 -20.73
N GLU A 265 19.57 9.93 -21.27
CA GLU A 265 18.55 10.97 -21.00
C GLU A 265 17.70 10.57 -19.78
N GLU A 266 17.45 9.26 -19.63
CA GLU A 266 16.51 8.71 -18.66
C GLU A 266 17.21 7.86 -17.57
N ALA A 267 18.50 8.05 -17.32
CA ALA A 267 19.26 7.26 -16.35
C ALA A 267 18.64 7.30 -14.93
N GLY A 268 18.14 8.46 -14.50
CA GLY A 268 17.47 8.62 -13.21
C GLY A 268 16.16 7.84 -13.13
N ALA A 269 15.27 8.06 -14.11
CA ALA A 269 13.98 7.38 -14.17
C ALA A 269 14.13 5.85 -14.23
N ARG A 270 15.14 5.38 -14.97
CA ARG A 270 15.49 3.96 -15.05
C ARG A 270 15.99 3.42 -13.71
N ALA A 271 16.87 4.16 -13.03
CA ALA A 271 17.38 3.76 -11.71
C ALA A 271 16.24 3.62 -10.68
N ASP A 272 15.32 4.57 -10.66
CA ASP A 272 14.14 4.54 -9.79
C ASP A 272 13.23 3.35 -10.14
N THR A 273 12.99 3.10 -11.43
CA THR A 273 12.20 1.95 -11.89
C THR A 273 12.83 0.63 -11.44
N LEU A 274 14.14 0.46 -11.63
CA LEU A 274 14.88 -0.75 -11.23
C LEU A 274 14.88 -0.92 -9.70
N ALA A 275 14.95 0.16 -8.92
CA ALA A 275 14.84 0.11 -7.48
C ALA A 275 13.49 -0.45 -7.02
N VAL A 276 12.39 0.08 -7.56
CA VAL A 276 11.03 -0.40 -7.25
C VAL A 276 10.83 -1.85 -7.73
N MET A 277 11.33 -2.22 -8.90
CA MET A 277 11.30 -3.61 -9.41
C MET A 277 12.06 -4.56 -8.47
N LYS A 278 13.24 -4.17 -7.99
CA LYS A 278 14.03 -4.96 -7.04
C LYS A 278 13.24 -5.24 -5.77
N ASP A 279 12.61 -4.22 -5.20
CA ASP A 279 11.80 -4.37 -3.99
C ASP A 279 10.58 -5.29 -4.25
N ALA A 280 9.94 -5.15 -5.39
CA ALA A 280 8.85 -6.02 -5.82
C ALA A 280 9.29 -7.48 -5.97
N TYR A 281 10.43 -7.75 -6.60
CA TYR A 281 10.98 -9.11 -6.70
C TYR A 281 11.34 -9.69 -5.33
N GLN A 282 11.93 -8.91 -4.42
CA GLN A 282 12.23 -9.36 -3.08
C GLN A 282 10.97 -9.73 -2.29
N GLU A 283 9.92 -8.94 -2.42
CA GLU A 283 8.62 -9.22 -1.80
C GLU A 283 7.99 -10.50 -2.38
N LEU A 284 7.99 -10.65 -3.69
CA LEU A 284 7.47 -11.86 -4.35
C LEU A 284 8.23 -13.11 -3.89
N TYR A 285 9.57 -13.05 -3.82
CA TYR A 285 10.40 -14.14 -3.33
C TYR A 285 10.12 -14.47 -1.86
N ARG A 286 9.98 -13.45 -1.01
CA ARG A 286 9.62 -13.62 0.41
C ARG A 286 8.27 -14.33 0.56
N ASN A 287 7.26 -13.90 -0.20
CA ASN A 287 5.92 -14.49 -0.18
C ASN A 287 5.93 -15.93 -0.68
N ALA A 288 6.64 -16.22 -1.76
CA ALA A 288 6.81 -17.59 -2.27
C ALA A 288 7.52 -18.50 -1.26
N ARG A 289 8.56 -18.01 -0.58
CA ARG A 289 9.26 -18.74 0.48
C ARG A 289 8.35 -19.04 1.66
N MET A 290 7.56 -18.06 2.12
CA MET A 290 6.60 -18.26 3.21
C MET A 290 5.53 -19.29 2.86
N LEU A 291 5.00 -19.24 1.63
CA LEU A 291 4.06 -20.26 1.11
C LEU A 291 4.70 -21.67 1.07
N GLY A 292 5.95 -21.76 0.63
CA GLY A 292 6.70 -23.02 0.62
C GLY A 292 6.87 -23.61 2.02
N ILE A 293 7.23 -22.77 3.01
CA ILE A 293 7.34 -23.17 4.42
C ILE A 293 5.97 -23.64 4.96
N ALA A 294 4.90 -22.88 4.70
CA ALA A 294 3.55 -23.23 5.14
C ALA A 294 3.09 -24.58 4.53
N ALA A 295 3.30 -24.79 3.23
CA ALA A 295 2.98 -26.05 2.55
C ALA A 295 3.77 -27.22 3.13
N PHE A 296 5.06 -27.01 3.42
CA PHE A 296 5.90 -28.03 4.07
C PHE A 296 5.40 -28.38 5.48
N LEU A 297 5.01 -27.38 6.28
CA LEU A 297 4.43 -27.64 7.60
C LEU A 297 3.11 -28.41 7.54
N VAL A 298 2.22 -28.07 6.60
CA VAL A 298 0.97 -28.80 6.36
C VAL A 298 1.27 -30.26 5.98
N LEU A 299 2.27 -30.50 5.14
CA LEU A 299 2.69 -31.84 4.76
C LEU A 299 3.20 -32.62 5.98
N LEU A 300 4.04 -32.03 6.81
CA LEU A 300 4.53 -32.66 8.05
C LEU A 300 3.40 -33.00 9.03
N LEU A 301 2.45 -32.09 9.22
CA LEU A 301 1.28 -32.32 10.06
C LEU A 301 0.39 -33.45 9.50
N SER A 302 0.22 -33.52 8.20
CA SER A 302 -0.51 -34.59 7.53
C SER A 302 0.15 -35.97 7.73
N ILE A 303 1.49 -36.03 7.54
CA ILE A 303 2.26 -37.25 7.78
C ILE A 303 2.20 -37.64 9.27
N GLY A 304 2.41 -36.70 10.17
CA GLY A 304 2.32 -36.92 11.62
C GLY A 304 0.94 -37.41 12.03
N GLY A 305 -0.12 -36.80 11.51
CA GLY A 305 -1.51 -37.22 11.74
C GLY A 305 -1.80 -38.66 11.24
N THR A 306 -1.30 -39.02 10.07
CA THR A 306 -1.46 -40.39 9.51
C THR A 306 -0.69 -41.43 10.35
N LEU A 307 0.53 -41.12 10.78
CA LEU A 307 1.32 -41.97 11.67
C LEU A 307 0.65 -42.16 13.03
N LEU A 308 0.14 -41.08 13.63
CA LEU A 308 -0.59 -41.15 14.89
C LEU A 308 -1.87 -41.96 14.76
N ALA A 309 -2.65 -41.77 13.71
CA ALA A 309 -3.85 -42.53 13.43
C ALA A 309 -3.54 -44.04 13.26
N ARG A 310 -2.43 -44.35 12.57
CA ARG A 310 -1.96 -45.73 12.42
C ARG A 310 -1.58 -46.33 13.78
N ARG A 311 -0.84 -45.61 14.61
CA ARG A 311 -0.46 -46.04 15.97
C ARG A 311 -1.68 -46.31 16.86
N LEU A 312 -2.66 -45.38 16.82
CA LEU A 312 -3.90 -45.53 17.58
C LEU A 312 -4.73 -46.75 17.12
N ARG A 313 -4.73 -47.06 15.81
CA ARG A 313 -5.40 -48.28 15.30
C ARG A 313 -4.70 -49.55 15.82
N LEU A 314 -3.38 -49.58 15.80
CA LEU A 314 -2.60 -50.71 16.31
C LEU A 314 -2.82 -50.93 17.81
N THR A 315 -2.73 -49.86 18.63
CA THR A 315 -3.00 -49.97 20.07
C THR A 315 -4.44 -50.37 20.37
N LYS A 316 -5.42 -49.91 19.56
CA LYS A 316 -6.81 -50.37 19.70
C LYS A 316 -6.96 -51.84 19.37
N GLN A 317 -6.26 -52.39 18.35
CA GLN A 317 -6.26 -53.80 18.01
C GLN A 317 -5.61 -54.65 19.12
N GLU A 318 -4.47 -54.19 19.68
CA GLU A 318 -3.81 -54.87 20.80
C GLU A 318 -4.72 -54.90 22.04
N LEU A 319 -5.41 -53.80 22.35
CA LEU A 319 -6.34 -53.72 23.45
C LEU A 319 -7.57 -54.63 23.27
N SER A 320 -8.09 -54.73 22.04
CA SER A 320 -9.20 -55.66 21.74
C SER A 320 -8.79 -57.12 21.86
N ALA A 321 -7.57 -57.45 21.37
CA ALA A 321 -7.05 -58.82 21.49
C ALA A 321 -6.79 -59.22 22.99
N THR A 322 -6.26 -58.28 23.79
CA THR A 322 -6.07 -58.53 25.24
C THR A 322 -7.41 -58.64 26.00
N ALA A 323 -8.43 -57.86 25.58
CA ALA A 323 -9.76 -57.99 26.14
C ALA A 323 -10.42 -59.35 25.83
N GLU A 324 -10.23 -59.82 24.60
CA GLU A 324 -10.73 -61.13 24.16
C GLU A 324 -10.10 -62.28 24.95
N VAL A 325 -8.76 -62.27 25.11
CA VAL A 325 -8.04 -63.23 25.96
C VAL A 325 -8.49 -63.16 27.45
N LEU A 326 -8.76 -61.93 27.93
CA LEU A 326 -9.24 -61.78 29.30
C LEU A 326 -10.65 -62.34 29.49
N ASP A 327 -11.55 -62.15 28.51
CA ASP A 327 -12.90 -62.70 28.54
C ASP A 327 -12.88 -64.23 28.47
N GLU A 328 -12.01 -64.86 27.62
CA GLU A 328 -11.80 -66.30 27.60
C GLU A 328 -11.30 -66.82 28.95
N THR A 329 -10.33 -66.15 29.55
CA THR A 329 -9.79 -66.56 30.87
C THR A 329 -10.83 -66.44 32.00
N ILE A 330 -11.71 -65.44 31.92
CA ILE A 330 -12.83 -65.27 32.88
C ILE A 330 -13.87 -66.35 32.66
N GLU A 331 -14.14 -66.79 31.44
CA GLU A 331 -15.06 -67.91 31.10
C GLU A 331 -14.53 -69.25 31.62
N GLU A 332 -13.22 -69.52 31.46
CA GLU A 332 -12.56 -70.72 32.01
C GLU A 332 -12.53 -70.76 33.54
N LEU A 333 -12.48 -69.60 34.22
CA LEU A 333 -12.48 -69.51 35.68
C LEU A 333 -13.90 -69.48 36.29
N ARG A 334 -14.95 -69.56 35.51
CA ARG A 334 -16.33 -69.64 36.00
C ARG A 334 -16.54 -70.97 36.74
N PRO A 335 -16.93 -70.92 38.02
CA PRO A 335 -17.32 -72.15 38.71
C PRO A 335 -18.56 -72.78 38.06
N THR A 336 -18.48 -74.04 37.79
CA THR A 336 -19.52 -74.85 37.12
C THR A 336 -20.79 -75.05 37.97
N ASP A 337 -20.87 -74.46 39.16
CA ASP A 337 -22.01 -74.66 40.06
C ASP A 337 -22.82 -73.38 40.22
N ALA A 338 -23.79 -73.18 39.33
CA ALA A 338 -24.83 -72.18 39.47
C ALA A 338 -25.88 -72.67 40.46
N HIS A 339 -25.77 -72.32 41.71
CA HIS A 339 -26.88 -72.43 42.67
C HIS A 339 -28.00 -71.43 42.28
N PRO A 340 -29.29 -71.82 42.39
CA PRO A 340 -30.41 -70.94 42.11
C PRO A 340 -30.42 -69.79 43.11
N VAL A 341 -30.30 -68.57 42.59
CA VAL A 341 -30.32 -67.31 43.36
C VAL A 341 -31.77 -67.05 43.82
N SER A 342 -32.15 -67.59 44.96
CA SER A 342 -33.49 -67.40 45.52
C SER A 342 -33.54 -66.34 46.66
N ASP A 343 -32.42 -65.58 46.92
CA ASP A 343 -32.41 -64.67 48.03
C ASP A 343 -31.53 -63.41 47.84
N VAL A 344 -31.78 -62.66 46.78
CA VAL A 344 -31.11 -61.39 46.55
C VAL A 344 -31.80 -60.28 47.38
N HIS A 345 -31.29 -60.06 48.57
CA HIS A 345 -31.77 -58.95 49.37
C HIS A 345 -31.05 -57.62 49.03
N LEU A 346 -31.84 -56.63 48.63
CA LEU A 346 -31.33 -55.27 48.32
C LEU A 346 -31.56 -54.32 49.46
N ALA A 347 -30.50 -53.67 49.95
CA ALA A 347 -30.60 -52.64 51.01
C ALA A 347 -31.37 -51.38 50.49
N LYS A 348 -31.94 -50.60 51.39
CA LYS A 348 -32.79 -49.46 51.02
C LYS A 348 -32.17 -48.52 49.99
N ARG A 349 -30.88 -48.17 50.12
CA ARG A 349 -30.18 -47.34 49.14
C ARG A 349 -29.82 -48.01 47.82
N GLU A 350 -29.60 -49.37 47.93
CA GLU A 350 -29.40 -50.19 46.70
C GLU A 350 -30.68 -50.24 45.88
N LYS A 351 -31.87 -50.34 46.54
CA LYS A 351 -33.15 -50.25 45.85
C LYS A 351 -33.37 -48.92 45.13
N GLN A 352 -33.01 -47.82 45.74
CA GLN A 352 -33.11 -46.49 45.10
C GLN A 352 -32.24 -46.41 43.85
N VAL A 353 -30.96 -46.83 43.91
CA VAL A 353 -30.08 -46.84 42.75
C VAL A 353 -30.55 -47.80 41.69
N ALA A 354 -31.01 -49.00 42.09
CA ALA A 354 -31.56 -50.01 41.17
C ALA A 354 -32.75 -49.47 40.37
N ARG A 355 -33.69 -48.77 41.03
CA ARG A 355 -34.83 -48.13 40.39
C ARG A 355 -34.41 -47.12 39.37
N LEU A 356 -33.49 -46.21 39.71
CA LEU A 356 -33.00 -45.16 38.81
C LEU A 356 -32.20 -45.75 37.59
N ILE A 357 -31.50 -46.86 37.80
CA ILE A 357 -30.87 -47.59 36.69
C ILE A 357 -31.93 -48.17 35.74
N MET A 358 -33.01 -48.72 36.28
CA MET A 358 -34.11 -49.30 35.48
C MET A 358 -34.88 -48.21 34.72
N ASP A 359 -34.96 -47.00 35.30
CA ASP A 359 -35.51 -45.78 34.65
C ASP A 359 -34.57 -45.18 33.57
N GLY A 360 -33.44 -45.85 33.28
CA GLY A 360 -32.50 -45.44 32.25
C GLY A 360 -31.59 -44.26 32.60
N LYS A 361 -31.55 -43.86 33.87
CA LYS A 361 -30.74 -42.70 34.32
C LYS A 361 -29.24 -42.98 34.25
N THR A 362 -28.52 -41.99 33.84
CA THR A 362 -27.05 -42.01 33.82
C THR A 362 -26.48 -41.90 35.23
N THR A 363 -25.22 -42.25 35.43
CA THR A 363 -24.55 -42.15 36.73
C THR A 363 -24.62 -40.71 37.33
N LYS A 364 -24.52 -39.73 36.46
CA LYS A 364 -24.55 -38.32 36.84
C LYS A 364 -25.95 -37.88 37.31
N GLU A 365 -26.98 -38.28 36.60
CA GLU A 365 -28.38 -38.02 36.96
C GLU A 365 -28.76 -38.68 38.28
N ILE A 366 -28.35 -39.95 38.46
CA ILE A 366 -28.56 -40.67 39.73
C ILE A 366 -27.85 -39.98 40.86
N ALA A 367 -26.62 -39.52 40.69
CA ALA A 367 -25.87 -38.78 41.69
C ALA A 367 -26.58 -37.49 42.10
N TYR A 368 -27.11 -36.76 41.11
CA TYR A 368 -27.87 -35.54 41.33
C TYR A 368 -29.18 -35.79 42.12
N GLU A 369 -29.98 -36.79 41.68
CA GLU A 369 -31.27 -37.10 42.34
C GLU A 369 -31.11 -37.64 43.75
N MET A 370 -30.03 -38.36 44.03
CA MET A 370 -29.75 -38.92 45.36
C MET A 370 -28.96 -37.98 46.28
N GLY A 371 -28.51 -36.84 45.81
CA GLY A 371 -27.68 -35.89 46.57
C GLY A 371 -26.33 -36.45 46.98
N VAL A 372 -25.70 -37.30 46.16
CA VAL A 372 -24.42 -37.96 46.42
C VAL A 372 -23.45 -37.68 45.28
N ASN A 373 -22.16 -37.97 45.47
CA ASN A 373 -21.19 -37.84 44.35
C ASN A 373 -21.28 -39.03 43.38
N GLU A 374 -20.80 -38.84 42.15
CA GLU A 374 -20.82 -39.87 41.10
C GLU A 374 -20.05 -41.13 41.50
N GLN A 375 -18.98 -41.03 42.25
CA GLN A 375 -18.20 -42.17 42.73
C GLN A 375 -19.01 -43.08 43.64
N THR A 376 -19.87 -42.50 44.48
CA THR A 376 -20.79 -43.24 45.35
C THR A 376 -21.79 -44.01 44.52
N VAL A 377 -22.32 -43.43 43.44
CA VAL A 377 -23.24 -44.13 42.52
C VAL A 377 -22.52 -45.24 41.75
N LEU A 378 -21.30 -45.00 41.30
CA LEU A 378 -20.49 -46.04 40.64
C LEU A 378 -20.22 -47.21 41.61
N TRP A 379 -19.97 -46.96 42.88
CA TRP A 379 -19.81 -48.03 43.89
C TRP A 379 -21.10 -48.83 44.07
N TYR A 380 -22.28 -48.18 44.15
CA TYR A 380 -23.55 -48.86 44.20
C TYR A 380 -23.84 -49.69 42.91
N ARG A 381 -23.61 -49.16 41.74
CA ARG A 381 -23.76 -49.86 40.45
C ARG A 381 -22.89 -51.10 40.41
N LYS A 382 -21.62 -51.01 40.74
CA LYS A 382 -20.69 -52.13 40.81
C LYS A 382 -21.19 -53.22 41.74
N ARG A 383 -21.69 -52.86 42.92
CA ARG A 383 -22.20 -53.77 43.93
C ARG A 383 -23.51 -54.44 43.49
N LEU A 384 -24.42 -53.72 42.88
CA LEU A 384 -25.67 -54.23 42.32
C LEU A 384 -25.42 -55.19 41.15
N TYR A 385 -24.49 -54.83 40.28
CA TYR A 385 -24.14 -55.69 39.14
C TYR A 385 -23.47 -57.00 39.61
N ALA A 386 -22.62 -56.92 40.60
CA ALA A 386 -22.03 -58.13 41.16
C ALA A 386 -23.06 -59.04 41.87
N LYS A 387 -24.06 -58.45 42.56
CA LYS A 387 -25.13 -59.26 43.21
C LYS A 387 -25.99 -60.06 42.21
N LEU A 388 -26.19 -59.53 40.98
CA LEU A 388 -26.97 -60.14 39.94
C LEU A 388 -26.11 -60.82 38.85
N ASN A 389 -24.80 -60.79 39.02
CA ASN A 389 -23.83 -61.29 38.06
C ASN A 389 -24.03 -60.73 36.64
N VAL A 390 -24.22 -59.41 36.54
CA VAL A 390 -24.46 -58.68 35.28
C VAL A 390 -23.39 -57.62 35.05
N HIS A 391 -23.15 -57.23 33.77
CA HIS A 391 -22.05 -56.29 33.42
C HIS A 391 -22.52 -54.99 32.77
N SER A 392 -23.82 -54.85 32.52
CA SER A 392 -24.40 -53.67 31.91
C SER A 392 -25.73 -53.26 32.53
N ALA A 393 -26.13 -51.98 32.34
CA ALA A 393 -27.44 -51.51 32.81
C ALA A 393 -28.59 -52.23 32.13
N VAL A 394 -28.43 -52.61 30.87
CA VAL A 394 -29.44 -53.38 30.08
C VAL A 394 -29.57 -54.78 30.62
N GLN A 395 -28.47 -55.48 30.91
CA GLN A 395 -28.46 -56.80 31.52
C GLN A 395 -29.04 -56.76 32.92
N PHE A 396 -28.68 -55.70 33.69
CA PHE A 396 -29.21 -55.49 35.06
C PHE A 396 -30.74 -55.38 35.04
N THR A 397 -31.29 -54.50 34.16
CA THR A 397 -32.75 -54.31 34.04
C THR A 397 -33.44 -55.62 33.61
N SER A 398 -32.88 -56.34 32.65
CA SER A 398 -33.42 -57.63 32.19
C SER A 398 -33.45 -58.67 33.33
N GLU A 399 -32.38 -58.75 34.14
CA GLU A 399 -32.28 -59.77 35.20
C GLU A 399 -33.16 -59.38 36.42
N MET A 400 -33.29 -58.08 36.75
CA MET A 400 -34.22 -57.59 37.75
C MET A 400 -35.67 -57.97 37.44
N ILE A 401 -36.08 -57.83 36.16
CA ILE A 401 -37.42 -58.19 35.68
C ILE A 401 -37.62 -59.72 35.73
N LYS A 402 -36.63 -60.50 35.26
CA LYS A 402 -36.71 -61.96 35.28
C LYS A 402 -36.86 -62.52 36.68
N LEU A 403 -36.19 -61.95 37.66
CA LEU A 403 -36.21 -62.35 39.04
C LEU A 403 -37.39 -61.74 39.82
N GLY A 404 -38.24 -60.92 39.19
CA GLY A 404 -39.38 -60.27 39.79
C GLY A 404 -39.01 -59.25 40.87
N LEU A 405 -37.73 -58.80 40.93
CA LEU A 405 -37.20 -57.90 41.92
C LEU A 405 -37.61 -56.43 41.65
N ASP A 406 -38.05 -56.15 40.42
CA ASP A 406 -38.59 -54.86 40.01
C ASP A 406 -39.86 -54.46 40.79
N ARG A 407 -40.63 -55.40 41.21
CA ARG A 407 -41.88 -55.21 41.99
C ARG A 407 -41.63 -54.83 43.46
N HIS A 408 -40.42 -54.97 43.93
CA HIS A 408 -40.01 -54.73 45.33
C HIS A 408 -39.06 -53.51 45.50
N LEU A 409 -38.89 -52.69 44.41
CA LEU A 409 -38.12 -51.44 44.46
C LEU A 409 -38.98 -50.24 44.94
#